data_e2e63c5aa678a746e4cd386fdf7ead92
#
_entry.id   e2e63c5aa678a746e4cd386fdf7ead92
#
_cell.length_a   1.000
_cell.length_b   1.000
_cell.length_c   1.000
_cell.angle_alpha   90.00
_cell.angle_beta   90.00
_cell.angle_gamma   90.00
#
_symmetry.space_group_name_H-M   'P 1'
#
loop_
_entity.id
_entity.type
_entity.pdbx_description
1 polymer ?
#
loop_
_entity_poly.entity_id
_entity_poly.type
_entity_poly.pdbx_seq_one_letter_code
_entity_poly.pdbx_strand_id
1 'polypeptide(L)'
;MNDAIPRPQAKTRKALTPLLEIRNLTKSYDGQHAVDDVSLTIYKGEIFALLGASGCGKSTLLRMLAGFEQPSAGQIMLDGVDLSQVPPYLRPINMMFQSYALFPHMTVEQNIAFGLKQDKLPKAEIASRVNEMLGLVHMQEFAKRKPHQLSGGQRQRVALARSLAKRPKLLLLDEPMGALDKKLRDRMQLEVVDILER
;
A
#
# COMPACT_ATOMS: atom_id res chain seq x y z
N MET A 1 28.01 40.19 -12.00
CA MET A 1 28.30 39.08 -11.11
C MET A 1 27.10 38.15 -11.15
N ASN A 2 27.25 37.04 -11.91
CA ASN A 2 26.19 36.04 -12.09
C ASN A 2 26.47 34.92 -11.12
N ASP A 3 25.77 34.91 -9.98
CA ASP A 3 25.80 33.80 -9.08
C ASP A 3 24.87 32.68 -9.59
N ALA A 4 25.46 31.72 -10.31
CA ALA A 4 24.77 30.54 -10.77
C ALA A 4 24.48 29.64 -9.57
N ILE A 5 23.20 29.44 -9.26
CA ILE A 5 22.72 28.47 -8.27
C ILE A 5 23.24 27.08 -8.68
N PRO A 6 23.98 26.35 -7.85
CA PRO A 6 24.48 25.02 -8.20
C PRO A 6 23.30 24.06 -8.34
N ARG A 7 23.18 23.44 -9.51
CA ARG A 7 22.21 22.35 -9.75
C ARG A 7 22.57 21.18 -8.84
N PRO A 8 21.58 20.55 -8.14
CA PRO A 8 21.85 19.38 -7.34
C PRO A 8 22.43 18.28 -8.24
N GLN A 9 23.59 17.77 -7.85
CA GLN A 9 24.27 16.67 -8.55
C GLN A 9 23.33 15.45 -8.54
N ALA A 10 23.03 14.92 -9.72
CA ALA A 10 22.29 13.69 -9.89
C ALA A 10 23.00 12.57 -9.11
N LYS A 11 22.35 12.09 -8.03
CA LYS A 11 22.81 10.88 -7.32
C LYS A 11 22.99 9.78 -8.36
N THR A 12 24.19 9.19 -8.43
CA THR A 12 24.54 8.09 -9.33
C THR A 12 23.42 7.06 -9.27
N ARG A 13 22.72 6.80 -10.39
CA ARG A 13 21.66 5.79 -10.48
C ARG A 13 22.25 4.44 -10.16
N LYS A 14 22.10 3.98 -8.92
CA LYS A 14 22.24 2.57 -8.56
C LYS A 14 21.36 1.80 -9.53
N ALA A 15 21.88 0.74 -10.17
CA ALA A 15 21.08 -0.04 -11.12
C ALA A 15 19.73 -0.40 -10.50
N LEU A 16 18.65 0.23 -10.99
CA LEU A 16 17.31 0.07 -10.43
C LEU A 16 16.84 -1.34 -10.80
N THR A 17 16.54 -2.16 -9.79
CA THR A 17 16.01 -3.52 -10.00
C THR A 17 14.49 -3.42 -10.12
N PRO A 18 13.89 -3.84 -11.23
CA PRO A 18 12.43 -3.91 -11.36
C PRO A 18 11.81 -4.74 -10.23
N LEU A 19 10.76 -4.22 -9.63
CA LEU A 19 9.96 -4.94 -8.64
C LEU A 19 8.64 -5.37 -9.23
N LEU A 20 7.88 -4.42 -9.79
CA LEU A 20 6.60 -4.65 -10.47
C LEU A 20 6.75 -4.28 -11.93
N GLU A 21 6.36 -5.18 -12.83
CA GLU A 21 6.22 -4.91 -14.24
C GLU A 21 4.78 -5.24 -14.67
N ILE A 22 4.11 -4.28 -15.22
CA ILE A 22 2.78 -4.40 -15.84
C ILE A 22 3.00 -4.36 -17.35
N ARG A 23 2.46 -5.34 -18.08
CA ARG A 23 2.67 -5.46 -19.53
C ARG A 23 1.31 -5.57 -20.24
N ASN A 24 0.98 -4.55 -21.04
CA ASN A 24 -0.24 -4.46 -21.86
C ASN A 24 -1.51 -4.83 -21.07
N LEU A 25 -1.62 -4.38 -19.83
CA LEU A 25 -2.70 -4.75 -18.93
C LEU A 25 -3.98 -4.05 -19.32
N THR A 26 -5.02 -4.86 -19.57
CA THR A 26 -6.35 -4.37 -19.96
C THR A 26 -7.42 -5.00 -19.07
N LYS A 27 -8.39 -4.19 -18.68
CA LYS A 27 -9.63 -4.64 -18.04
C LYS A 27 -10.83 -4.02 -18.72
N SER A 28 -11.71 -4.89 -19.19
CA SER A 28 -12.97 -4.50 -19.81
C SER A 28 -14.16 -5.03 -19.01
N TYR A 29 -15.21 -4.22 -18.90
CA TYR A 29 -16.52 -4.57 -18.36
C TYR A 29 -17.57 -4.25 -19.44
N ASP A 30 -18.33 -5.23 -19.87
CA ASP A 30 -19.42 -5.08 -20.86
C ASP A 30 -18.97 -4.30 -22.12
N GLY A 31 -17.76 -4.56 -22.59
CA GLY A 31 -17.18 -3.91 -23.76
C GLY A 31 -16.56 -2.53 -23.52
N GLN A 32 -16.63 -1.99 -22.31
CA GLN A 32 -15.97 -0.73 -21.95
C GLN A 32 -14.66 -0.98 -21.21
N HIS A 33 -13.57 -0.32 -21.64
CA HIS A 33 -12.29 -0.44 -21.01
C HIS A 33 -12.21 0.46 -19.75
N ALA A 34 -12.05 -0.17 -18.58
CA ALA A 34 -11.74 0.53 -17.33
C ALA A 34 -10.23 0.75 -17.17
N VAL A 35 -9.41 -0.14 -17.73
CA VAL A 35 -7.97 -0.03 -17.90
C VAL A 35 -7.67 -0.52 -19.31
N ASP A 36 -6.89 0.25 -20.08
CA ASP A 36 -6.64 -0.03 -21.50
C ASP A 36 -5.15 0.02 -21.79
N ASP A 37 -4.58 -1.11 -22.16
CA ASP A 37 -3.19 -1.34 -22.62
C ASP A 37 -2.12 -0.65 -21.74
N VAL A 38 -2.24 -0.75 -20.44
CA VAL A 38 -1.30 -0.11 -19.50
C VAL A 38 -0.03 -0.94 -19.37
N SER A 39 1.11 -0.30 -19.62
CA SER A 39 2.45 -0.85 -19.37
C SER A 39 3.24 0.08 -18.45
N LEU A 40 3.83 -0.47 -17.38
CA LEU A 40 4.48 0.30 -16.32
C LEU A 40 5.50 -0.56 -15.59
N THR A 41 6.64 0.03 -15.21
CA THR A 41 7.64 -0.60 -14.36
C THR A 41 7.86 0.23 -13.10
N ILE A 42 7.79 -0.41 -11.93
CA ILE A 42 8.10 0.17 -10.62
C ILE A 42 9.31 -0.59 -10.04
N TYR A 43 10.24 0.16 -9.47
CA TYR A 43 11.51 -0.38 -8.97
C TYR A 43 11.50 -0.62 -7.45
N LYS A 44 12.43 -1.46 -6.96
CA LYS A 44 12.58 -1.72 -5.52
C LYS A 44 12.88 -0.44 -4.74
N GLY A 45 12.10 -0.21 -3.67
CA GLY A 45 12.24 0.99 -2.82
C GLY A 45 11.67 2.27 -3.43
N GLU A 46 10.92 2.17 -4.53
CA GLU A 46 10.26 3.33 -5.15
C GLU A 46 8.89 3.60 -4.53
N ILE A 47 8.60 4.86 -4.25
CA ILE A 47 7.24 5.34 -3.95
C ILE A 47 6.67 5.88 -5.26
N PHE A 48 5.63 5.22 -5.78
CA PHE A 48 4.99 5.55 -7.03
C PHE A 48 3.57 6.08 -6.82
N ALA A 49 3.25 7.24 -7.39
CA ALA A 49 1.93 7.87 -7.28
C ALA A 49 1.14 7.76 -8.59
N LEU A 50 -0.07 7.19 -8.51
CA LEU A 50 -1.04 7.18 -9.60
C LEU A 50 -1.92 8.43 -9.52
N LEU A 51 -1.82 9.31 -10.51
CA LEU A 51 -2.63 10.52 -10.62
C LEU A 51 -3.66 10.36 -11.73
N GLY A 52 -4.82 10.98 -11.55
CA GLY A 52 -5.88 11.00 -12.57
C GLY A 52 -7.24 11.34 -11.98
N ALA A 53 -8.18 11.70 -12.85
CA ALA A 53 -9.56 12.03 -12.47
C ALA A 53 -10.28 10.85 -11.79
N SER A 54 -11.38 11.13 -11.08
CA SER A 54 -12.25 10.07 -10.55
C SER A 54 -12.80 9.23 -11.71
N GLY A 55 -12.83 7.90 -11.54
CA GLY A 55 -13.31 6.98 -12.56
C GLY A 55 -12.31 6.61 -13.67
N CYS A 56 -11.07 7.14 -13.66
CA CYS A 56 -10.08 6.80 -14.70
C CYS A 56 -9.39 5.42 -14.53
N GLY A 57 -9.93 4.51 -13.72
CA GLY A 57 -9.43 3.13 -13.60
C GLY A 57 -8.38 2.87 -12.51
N LYS A 58 -7.96 3.87 -11.71
CA LYS A 58 -6.93 3.69 -10.66
C LYS A 58 -7.24 2.54 -9.69
N SER A 59 -8.41 2.57 -9.07
CA SER A 59 -8.82 1.52 -8.12
C SER A 59 -8.98 0.16 -8.81
N THR A 60 -9.39 0.12 -10.08
CA THR A 60 -9.45 -1.13 -10.87
C THR A 60 -8.04 -1.69 -11.08
N LEU A 61 -7.07 -0.84 -11.46
CA LEU A 61 -5.68 -1.23 -11.57
C LEU A 61 -5.12 -1.77 -10.25
N LEU A 62 -5.32 -1.05 -9.14
CA LEU A 62 -4.87 -1.51 -7.81
C LEU A 62 -5.52 -2.84 -7.42
N ARG A 63 -6.81 -3.06 -7.71
CA ARG A 63 -7.51 -4.33 -7.46
C ARG A 63 -6.97 -5.46 -8.30
N MET A 64 -6.61 -5.23 -9.56
CA MET A 64 -5.93 -6.23 -10.40
C MET A 64 -4.56 -6.60 -9.82
N LEU A 65 -3.77 -5.63 -9.40
CA LEU A 65 -2.47 -5.88 -8.75
C LEU A 65 -2.63 -6.68 -7.46
N ALA A 66 -3.63 -6.35 -6.64
CA ALA A 66 -3.94 -7.09 -5.41
C ALA A 66 -4.57 -8.47 -5.66
N GLY A 67 -5.05 -8.76 -6.88
CA GLY A 67 -5.70 -10.02 -7.25
C GLY A 67 -7.19 -10.10 -6.92
N PHE A 68 -7.82 -8.98 -6.53
CA PHE A 68 -9.27 -8.91 -6.31
C PHE A 68 -10.05 -8.78 -7.63
N GLU A 69 -9.37 -8.47 -8.71
CA GLU A 69 -9.93 -8.37 -10.05
C GLU A 69 -9.01 -9.08 -11.04
N GLN A 70 -9.58 -9.86 -11.96
CA GLN A 70 -8.80 -10.52 -13.01
C GLN A 70 -8.65 -9.58 -14.22
N PRO A 71 -7.46 -9.42 -14.79
CA PRO A 71 -7.27 -8.70 -16.04
C PRO A 71 -7.99 -9.43 -17.18
N SER A 72 -8.48 -8.67 -18.16
CA SER A 72 -9.02 -9.21 -19.41
C SER A 72 -7.90 -9.61 -20.38
N ALA A 73 -6.74 -8.90 -20.32
CA ALA A 73 -5.53 -9.19 -21.10
C ALA A 73 -4.30 -8.61 -20.38
N GLY A 74 -3.12 -9.02 -20.84
CA GLY A 74 -1.84 -8.57 -20.30
C GLY A 74 -1.33 -9.40 -19.13
N GLN A 75 -0.22 -8.93 -18.51
CA GLN A 75 0.50 -9.65 -17.46
C GLN A 75 0.88 -8.73 -16.30
N ILE A 76 0.94 -9.32 -15.11
CA ILE A 76 1.42 -8.67 -13.88
C ILE A 76 2.59 -9.50 -13.34
N MET A 77 3.80 -8.95 -13.43
CA MET A 77 5.03 -9.58 -12.93
C MET A 77 5.47 -8.90 -11.65
N LEU A 78 5.70 -9.65 -10.58
CA LEU A 78 6.27 -9.14 -9.33
C LEU A 78 7.55 -9.90 -9.00
N ASP A 79 8.68 -9.19 -8.93
CA ASP A 79 9.99 -9.77 -8.63
C ASP A 79 10.30 -10.98 -9.55
N GLY A 80 9.94 -10.88 -10.85
CA GLY A 80 10.12 -11.90 -11.87
C GLY A 80 9.07 -13.03 -11.88
N VAL A 81 8.06 -13.00 -10.97
CA VAL A 81 7.00 -14.01 -10.90
C VAL A 81 5.70 -13.47 -11.50
N ASP A 82 5.08 -14.20 -12.40
CA ASP A 82 3.75 -13.85 -12.97
C ASP A 82 2.67 -14.08 -11.91
N LEU A 83 1.96 -13.00 -11.56
CA LEU A 83 0.86 -13.01 -10.60
C LEU A 83 -0.52 -13.01 -11.24
N SER A 84 -0.63 -13.03 -12.57
CA SER A 84 -1.91 -12.85 -13.29
C SER A 84 -2.98 -13.84 -12.85
N GLN A 85 -2.58 -15.09 -12.51
CA GLN A 85 -3.49 -16.15 -12.03
C GLN A 85 -3.35 -16.47 -10.54
N VAL A 86 -2.47 -15.75 -9.81
CA VAL A 86 -2.25 -15.99 -8.37
C VAL A 86 -3.38 -15.34 -7.57
N PRO A 87 -4.07 -16.09 -6.68
CA PRO A 87 -5.14 -15.53 -5.86
C PRO A 87 -4.62 -14.51 -4.84
N PRO A 88 -5.45 -13.57 -4.35
CA PRO A 88 -5.04 -12.46 -3.48
C PRO A 88 -4.25 -12.89 -2.24
N TYR A 89 -4.68 -13.96 -1.59
CA TYR A 89 -4.10 -14.42 -0.31
C TYR A 89 -2.71 -15.05 -0.47
N LEU A 90 -2.28 -15.41 -1.68
CA LEU A 90 -0.95 -15.93 -2.00
C LEU A 90 -0.01 -14.86 -2.57
N ARG A 91 -0.51 -13.67 -2.91
CA ARG A 91 0.33 -12.58 -3.40
C ARG A 91 1.12 -11.93 -2.26
N PRO A 92 2.42 -11.67 -2.42
CA PRO A 92 3.20 -10.91 -1.44
C PRO A 92 2.92 -9.39 -1.56
N ILE A 93 1.65 -9.06 -1.67
CA ILE A 93 1.10 -7.72 -1.87
C ILE A 93 0.05 -7.47 -0.80
N ASN A 94 0.10 -6.32 -0.14
CA ASN A 94 -0.97 -5.88 0.74
C ASN A 94 -1.62 -4.62 0.18
N MET A 95 -2.91 -4.47 0.42
CA MET A 95 -3.69 -3.31 -0.01
C MET A 95 -4.36 -2.64 1.20
N MET A 96 -4.20 -1.32 1.28
CA MET A 96 -4.97 -0.48 2.20
C MET A 96 -6.11 0.16 1.41
N PHE A 97 -7.34 -0.15 1.82
CA PHE A 97 -8.55 0.36 1.21
C PHE A 97 -8.89 1.78 1.70
N GLN A 98 -9.61 2.54 0.90
CA GLN A 98 -10.09 3.89 1.21
C GLN A 98 -10.86 3.96 2.55
N SER A 99 -11.67 2.93 2.86
CA SER A 99 -12.42 2.82 4.13
C SER A 99 -11.59 2.32 5.32
N TYR A 100 -10.27 2.13 5.14
CA TYR A 100 -9.34 1.50 6.08
C TYR A 100 -9.66 0.04 6.42
N ALA A 101 -10.90 -0.42 6.25
CA ALA A 101 -11.41 -1.78 6.45
C ALA A 101 -10.92 -2.45 7.76
N LEU A 102 -10.84 -1.68 8.86
CA LEU A 102 -10.48 -2.23 10.18
C LEU A 102 -11.60 -3.12 10.70
N PHE A 103 -11.23 -4.22 11.37
CA PHE A 103 -12.17 -5.11 12.03
C PHE A 103 -12.76 -4.42 13.28
N PRO A 104 -14.04 -4.05 13.30
CA PRO A 104 -14.61 -3.18 14.34
C PRO A 104 -14.69 -3.86 15.72
N HIS A 105 -14.77 -5.20 15.76
CA HIS A 105 -14.82 -6.00 16.98
C HIS A 105 -13.43 -6.28 17.60
N MET A 106 -12.35 -6.05 16.85
CA MET A 106 -10.97 -6.28 17.28
C MET A 106 -10.33 -5.00 17.83
N THR A 107 -9.40 -5.15 18.79
CA THR A 107 -8.53 -4.05 19.24
C THR A 107 -7.51 -3.66 18.15
N VAL A 108 -6.78 -2.55 18.37
CA VAL A 108 -5.69 -2.11 17.48
C VAL A 108 -4.64 -3.21 17.31
N GLU A 109 -4.13 -3.76 18.42
CA GLU A 109 -3.14 -4.84 18.38
C GLU A 109 -3.66 -6.10 17.67
N GLN A 110 -4.96 -6.45 17.87
CA GLN A 110 -5.58 -7.58 17.21
C GLN A 110 -5.74 -7.36 15.70
N ASN A 111 -6.08 -6.13 15.27
CA ASN A 111 -6.12 -5.77 13.87
C ASN A 111 -4.75 -5.95 13.20
N ILE A 112 -3.66 -5.48 13.84
CA ILE A 112 -2.29 -5.62 13.32
C ILE A 112 -1.88 -7.09 13.29
N ALA A 113 -2.20 -7.85 14.36
CA ALA A 113 -1.84 -9.26 14.48
C ALA A 113 -2.62 -10.19 13.52
N PHE A 114 -3.72 -9.74 12.92
CA PHE A 114 -4.65 -10.62 12.19
C PHE A 114 -3.95 -11.41 11.09
N GLY A 115 -3.26 -10.73 10.17
CA GLY A 115 -2.56 -11.39 9.07
C GLY A 115 -1.45 -12.34 9.53
N LEU A 116 -0.70 -11.94 10.57
CA LEU A 116 0.38 -12.77 11.15
C LEU A 116 -0.14 -14.06 11.75
N LYS A 117 -1.34 -14.02 12.36
CA LYS A 117 -2.02 -15.24 12.89
C LYS A 117 -2.47 -16.18 11.77
N GLN A 118 -2.94 -15.63 10.63
CA GLN A 118 -3.32 -16.43 9.46
C GLN A 118 -2.11 -17.16 8.87
N ASP A 119 -0.93 -16.52 8.90
CA ASP A 119 0.33 -17.12 8.46
C ASP A 119 0.89 -18.14 9.49
N LYS A 120 0.18 -18.38 10.61
CA LYS A 120 0.53 -19.33 11.67
C LYS A 120 1.91 -19.10 12.31
N LEU A 121 2.34 -17.83 12.39
CA LEU A 121 3.60 -17.47 13.02
C LEU A 121 3.58 -17.79 14.53
N PRO A 122 4.75 -18.03 15.14
CA PRO A 122 4.89 -18.22 16.58
C PRO A 122 4.35 -17.02 17.38
N LYS A 123 3.70 -17.26 18.52
CA LYS A 123 3.11 -16.21 19.36
C LYS A 123 4.11 -15.10 19.73
N ALA A 124 5.35 -15.49 20.05
CA ALA A 124 6.42 -14.52 20.41
C ALA A 124 6.78 -13.61 19.24
N GLU A 125 6.86 -14.15 18.02
CA GLU A 125 7.13 -13.38 16.80
C GLU A 125 5.97 -12.43 16.48
N ILE A 126 4.72 -12.90 16.59
CA ILE A 126 3.53 -12.04 16.44
C ILE A 126 3.58 -10.87 17.43
N ALA A 127 3.86 -11.14 18.71
CA ALA A 127 3.93 -10.08 19.73
C ALA A 127 5.04 -9.06 19.43
N SER A 128 6.23 -9.52 19.07
CA SER A 128 7.35 -8.67 18.68
C SER A 128 6.99 -7.79 17.47
N ARG A 129 6.42 -8.39 16.42
CA ARG A 129 6.05 -7.67 15.20
C ARG A 129 4.92 -6.67 15.43
N VAL A 130 3.93 -6.99 16.25
CA VAL A 130 2.86 -6.06 16.64
C VAL A 130 3.42 -4.86 17.38
N ASN A 131 4.35 -5.08 18.36
CA ASN A 131 4.97 -3.98 19.10
C ASN A 131 5.83 -3.09 18.17
N GLU A 132 6.57 -3.68 17.24
CA GLU A 132 7.32 -2.95 16.21
C GLU A 132 6.39 -2.05 15.38
N MET A 133 5.29 -2.59 14.90
CA MET A 133 4.32 -1.84 14.09
C MET A 133 3.61 -0.74 14.90
N LEU A 134 3.24 -1.01 16.15
CA LEU A 134 2.68 0.01 17.03
C LEU A 134 3.67 1.15 17.26
N GLY A 135 4.94 0.84 17.45
CA GLY A 135 6.02 1.83 17.58
C GLY A 135 6.17 2.68 16.33
N LEU A 136 6.20 2.03 15.15
CA LEU A 136 6.36 2.69 13.85
C LEU A 136 5.29 3.77 13.61
N VAL A 137 4.04 3.50 13.97
CA VAL A 137 2.91 4.41 13.74
C VAL A 137 2.51 5.24 14.97
N HIS A 138 3.28 5.18 16.06
CA HIS A 138 3.02 5.90 17.33
C HIS A 138 1.64 5.61 17.94
N MET A 139 1.27 4.32 18.02
CA MET A 139 -0.03 3.87 18.51
C MET A 139 0.03 2.92 19.72
N GLN A 140 1.16 2.89 20.44
CA GLN A 140 1.38 1.98 21.59
C GLN A 140 0.32 2.14 22.68
N GLU A 141 0.01 3.40 23.07
CA GLU A 141 -0.97 3.72 24.11
C GLU A 141 -2.42 3.33 23.71
N PHE A 142 -2.66 3.15 22.39
CA PHE A 142 -3.96 2.83 21.84
C PHE A 142 -4.13 1.33 21.54
N ALA A 143 -3.14 0.48 21.84
CA ALA A 143 -3.09 -0.93 21.46
C ALA A 143 -4.37 -1.73 21.84
N LYS A 144 -4.95 -1.42 22.99
CA LYS A 144 -6.16 -2.07 23.51
C LYS A 144 -7.48 -1.43 23.07
N ARG A 145 -7.44 -0.27 22.41
CA ARG A 145 -8.66 0.40 21.92
C ARG A 145 -9.23 -0.30 20.69
N LYS A 146 -10.54 -0.13 20.48
CA LYS A 146 -11.26 -0.57 19.28
C LYS A 146 -11.37 0.59 18.26
N PRO A 147 -11.58 0.30 16.96
CA PRO A 147 -11.65 1.32 15.92
C PRO A 147 -12.62 2.48 16.17
N HIS A 148 -13.77 2.23 16.81
CA HIS A 148 -14.74 3.28 17.15
C HIS A 148 -14.25 4.28 18.21
N GLN A 149 -13.19 3.93 18.95
CA GLN A 149 -12.56 4.78 19.98
C GLN A 149 -11.38 5.61 19.42
N LEU A 150 -11.18 5.59 18.09
CA LEU A 150 -10.05 6.22 17.40
C LEU A 150 -10.52 7.36 16.50
N SER A 151 -9.70 8.41 16.36
CA SER A 151 -9.87 9.42 15.33
C SER A 151 -9.66 8.85 13.92
N GLY A 152 -10.06 9.59 12.87
CA GLY A 152 -9.83 9.20 11.48
C GLY A 152 -8.35 8.93 11.18
N GLY A 153 -7.46 9.83 11.57
CA GLY A 153 -6.02 9.68 11.39
C GLY A 153 -5.43 8.50 12.18
N GLN A 154 -5.93 8.25 13.41
CA GLN A 154 -5.52 7.07 14.19
C GLN A 154 -5.96 5.77 13.51
N ARG A 155 -7.18 5.69 12.98
CA ARG A 155 -7.63 4.53 12.20
C ARG A 155 -6.77 4.30 10.96
N GLN A 156 -6.39 5.35 10.27
CA GLN A 156 -5.49 5.28 9.11
C GLN A 156 -4.12 4.70 9.49
N ARG A 157 -3.50 5.20 10.57
CA ARG A 157 -2.21 4.66 11.06
C ARG A 157 -2.30 3.19 11.43
N VAL A 158 -3.38 2.75 12.08
CA VAL A 158 -3.62 1.34 12.38
C VAL A 158 -3.76 0.50 11.12
N ALA A 159 -4.48 0.98 10.09
CA ALA A 159 -4.62 0.30 8.82
C ALA A 159 -3.27 0.17 8.08
N LEU A 160 -2.46 1.22 8.11
CA LEU A 160 -1.10 1.21 7.56
C LEU A 160 -0.22 0.19 8.30
N ALA A 161 -0.20 0.20 9.65
CA ALA A 161 0.53 -0.76 10.46
C ALA A 161 0.11 -2.20 10.16
N ARG A 162 -1.20 -2.47 10.02
CA ARG A 162 -1.73 -3.78 9.65
C ARG A 162 -1.25 -4.22 8.28
N SER A 163 -1.24 -3.31 7.30
CA SER A 163 -0.81 -3.63 5.94
C SER A 163 0.69 -3.87 5.84
N LEU A 164 1.50 -3.24 6.69
CA LEU A 164 2.96 -3.43 6.75
C LEU A 164 3.37 -4.65 7.59
N ALA A 165 2.50 -5.15 8.50
CA ALA A 165 2.84 -6.20 9.46
C ALA A 165 3.40 -7.46 8.81
N LYS A 166 2.87 -7.88 7.66
CA LYS A 166 3.31 -9.06 6.89
C LYS A 166 4.57 -8.84 6.05
N ARG A 167 5.19 -7.66 6.08
CA ARG A 167 6.34 -7.30 5.23
C ARG A 167 6.08 -7.59 3.74
N PRO A 168 5.03 -6.99 3.14
CA PRO A 168 4.75 -7.21 1.74
C PRO A 168 5.89 -6.69 0.85
N LYS A 169 6.11 -7.32 -0.30
CA LYS A 169 7.03 -6.81 -1.33
C LYS A 169 6.50 -5.53 -1.97
N LEU A 170 5.17 -5.40 -2.06
CA LEU A 170 4.48 -4.23 -2.61
C LEU A 170 3.30 -3.84 -1.70
N LEU A 171 3.23 -2.57 -1.33
CA LEU A 171 2.10 -1.99 -0.62
C LEU A 171 1.29 -1.11 -1.57
N LEU A 172 -0.01 -1.39 -1.68
CA LEU A 172 -0.95 -0.62 -2.48
C LEU A 172 -1.82 0.25 -1.55
N LEU A 173 -1.92 1.54 -1.87
CA LEU A 173 -2.72 2.50 -1.13
C LEU A 173 -3.81 3.08 -2.06
N ASP A 174 -5.09 2.72 -1.83
CA ASP A 174 -6.22 3.20 -2.61
C ASP A 174 -6.84 4.42 -1.91
N GLU A 175 -6.53 5.61 -2.41
CA GLU A 175 -6.97 6.90 -1.86
C GLU A 175 -6.88 6.98 -0.32
N PRO A 176 -5.72 6.69 0.28
CA PRO A 176 -5.59 6.49 1.72
C PRO A 176 -6.03 7.71 2.55
N MET A 177 -6.19 8.88 1.92
CA MET A 177 -6.49 10.16 2.57
C MET A 177 -7.76 10.83 2.05
N GLY A 178 -8.59 10.12 1.29
CA GLY A 178 -9.79 10.66 0.64
C GLY A 178 -10.85 11.20 1.62
N ALA A 179 -10.91 10.63 2.83
CA ALA A 179 -11.88 11.01 3.86
C ALA A 179 -11.40 12.12 4.81
N LEU A 180 -10.20 12.69 4.60
CA LEU A 180 -9.62 13.71 5.48
C LEU A 180 -9.81 15.12 4.92
N ASP A 181 -9.97 16.13 5.80
CA ASP A 181 -9.89 17.53 5.41
C ASP A 181 -8.50 17.89 4.86
N LYS A 182 -8.38 19.00 4.11
CA LYS A 182 -7.17 19.38 3.39
C LYS A 182 -5.95 19.48 4.31
N LYS A 183 -6.07 20.17 5.45
CA LYS A 183 -4.95 20.42 6.37
C LYS A 183 -4.45 19.12 7.00
N LEU A 184 -5.37 18.24 7.39
CA LEU A 184 -5.04 16.94 7.97
C LEU A 184 -4.45 16.01 6.90
N ARG A 185 -4.95 16.07 5.67
CA ARG A 185 -4.44 15.32 4.52
C ARG A 185 -2.97 15.64 4.24
N ASP A 186 -2.63 16.93 4.11
CA ASP A 186 -1.26 17.37 3.80
C ASP A 186 -0.28 16.90 4.90
N ARG A 187 -0.68 16.98 6.16
CA ARG A 187 0.12 16.47 7.28
C ARG A 187 0.30 14.95 7.25
N MET A 188 -0.78 14.22 7.00
CA MET A 188 -0.77 12.76 6.98
C MET A 188 0.02 12.20 5.78
N GLN A 189 0.07 12.92 4.65
CA GLN A 189 0.91 12.53 3.50
C GLN A 189 2.38 12.47 3.89
N LEU A 190 2.87 13.50 4.56
CA LEU A 190 4.27 13.54 5.03
C LEU A 190 4.55 12.43 6.05
N GLU A 191 3.62 12.19 6.98
CA GLU A 191 3.77 11.10 7.96
C GLU A 191 3.82 9.72 7.31
N VAL A 192 2.97 9.46 6.29
CA VAL A 192 2.98 8.17 5.59
C VAL A 192 4.29 7.97 4.82
N VAL A 193 4.78 9.00 4.12
CA VAL A 193 6.08 8.93 3.43
C VAL A 193 7.20 8.65 4.42
N ASP A 194 7.27 9.38 5.55
CA ASP A 194 8.29 9.16 6.59
C ASP A 194 8.25 7.73 7.17
N ILE A 195 7.05 7.15 7.34
CA ILE A 195 6.89 5.75 7.78
C ILE A 195 7.38 4.76 6.71
N LEU A 196 7.16 5.04 5.43
CA LEU A 196 7.55 4.15 4.33
C LEU A 196 9.06 4.21 4.01
N GLU A 197 9.73 5.32 4.33
CA GLU A 197 11.17 5.50 4.13
C GLU A 197 12.04 4.88 5.25
N ARG A 198 11.45 4.57 6.40
CA ARG A 198 12.09 3.89 7.56
C ARG A 198 12.12 2.37 7.40
#